data_ec142c29b346eaf70ed14f83cbccce75
#
_entry.id   ec142c29b346eaf70ed14f83cbccce75
#
_cell.length_a   1.000
_cell.length_b   1.000
_cell.length_c   1.000
_cell.angle_alpha   90.00
_cell.angle_beta   90.00
_cell.angle_gamma   90.00
#
_symmetry.space_group_name_H-M   'P 1'
#
loop_
_entity.id
_entity.type
_entity.pdbx_description
1 polymer ?
#
loop_
_entity_poly.entity_id
_entity_poly.type
_entity_poly.pdbx_seq_one_letter_code
_entity_poly.pdbx_strand_id
1 'polypeptide(L)'
;MTGRSQLESAIAALETQRGTLDNGAVDAAIAALRGNLAAIESPRPTEQRKLVTVLFVDIVGSTAIGEQLDPEDLRSIQSSYFDTVTPVITSYGGAVEKYIGDAVLAVFGVPQVHEDDAKRAVLAALAIQQAMASLTKHLEETAPGHTLLLR
;
A
#
# COMPACT_ATOMS: atom_id res chain seq x y z
N MET A 1 31.15 6.38 -23.00
CA MET A 1 31.40 6.90 -21.63
C MET A 1 30.15 6.73 -20.82
N THR A 2 30.19 6.06 -19.70
CA THR A 2 29.03 5.83 -18.82
C THR A 2 28.72 7.14 -18.08
N GLY A 3 27.43 7.43 -17.84
CA GLY A 3 27.02 8.68 -17.15
C GLY A 3 27.68 8.90 -15.78
N ARG A 4 28.08 7.82 -15.10
CA ARG A 4 28.89 7.85 -13.87
C ARG A 4 30.26 8.55 -14.11
N SER A 5 31.01 8.09 -15.10
CA SER A 5 32.34 8.64 -15.42
C SER A 5 32.28 10.13 -15.78
N GLN A 6 31.18 10.59 -16.37
CA GLN A 6 30.97 12.01 -16.68
C GLN A 6 30.73 12.83 -15.41
N LEU A 7 29.95 12.32 -14.47
CA LEU A 7 29.69 12.97 -13.19
C LEU A 7 30.95 13.05 -12.32
N GLU A 8 31.71 11.97 -12.23
CA GLU A 8 33.00 11.94 -11.51
C GLU A 8 33.98 12.95 -12.09
N SER A 9 34.10 13.02 -13.43
CA SER A 9 34.95 14.03 -14.10
C SER A 9 34.49 15.46 -13.87
N ALA A 10 33.18 15.70 -13.86
CA ALA A 10 32.63 17.04 -13.59
C ALA A 10 32.88 17.48 -12.12
N ILE A 11 32.75 16.56 -11.16
CA ILE A 11 33.09 16.82 -9.76
C ILE A 11 34.56 17.21 -9.61
N ALA A 12 35.46 16.40 -10.21
CA ALA A 12 36.90 16.68 -10.17
C ALA A 12 37.27 18.02 -10.80
N ALA A 13 36.63 18.38 -11.92
CA ALA A 13 36.85 19.68 -12.57
C ALA A 13 36.43 20.85 -11.68
N LEU A 14 35.25 20.74 -11.01
CA LEU A 14 34.78 21.76 -10.08
C LEU A 14 35.66 21.88 -8.83
N GLU A 15 36.16 20.77 -8.30
CA GLU A 15 37.12 20.76 -7.18
C GLU A 15 38.41 21.48 -7.53
N THR A 16 38.90 21.38 -8.77
CA THR A 16 40.11 22.07 -9.24
C THR A 16 39.90 23.59 -9.37
N GLN A 17 38.66 24.04 -9.54
CA GLN A 17 38.31 25.45 -9.67
C GLN A 17 38.03 26.15 -8.32
N ARG A 18 38.19 25.43 -7.21
CA ARG A 18 38.10 26.04 -5.88
C ARG A 18 39.14 27.15 -5.73
N GLY A 19 38.70 28.31 -5.26
CA GLY A 19 39.56 29.49 -5.10
C GLY A 19 39.60 30.44 -6.29
N THR A 20 39.10 30.02 -7.48
CA THR A 20 38.94 30.90 -8.64
C THR A 20 37.49 31.34 -8.84
N LEU A 21 36.53 30.52 -8.37
CA LEU A 21 35.09 30.78 -8.38
C LEU A 21 34.58 30.94 -6.96
N ASP A 22 33.34 31.44 -6.84
CA ASP A 22 32.67 31.52 -5.54
C ASP A 22 32.56 30.11 -4.94
N ASN A 23 33.19 29.91 -3.77
CA ASN A 23 33.24 28.62 -3.13
C ASN A 23 31.83 28.06 -2.75
N GLY A 24 30.88 28.97 -2.43
CA GLY A 24 29.51 28.56 -2.12
C GLY A 24 28.79 27.95 -3.32
N ALA A 25 28.96 28.57 -4.51
CA ALA A 25 28.40 28.05 -5.75
C ALA A 25 29.03 26.71 -6.17
N VAL A 26 30.37 26.60 -6.00
CA VAL A 26 31.10 25.34 -6.29
C VAL A 26 30.64 24.20 -5.37
N ASP A 27 30.51 24.47 -4.07
CA ASP A 27 30.05 23.45 -3.11
C ASP A 27 28.62 23.02 -3.37
N ALA A 28 27.71 23.90 -3.73
CA ALA A 28 26.35 23.59 -4.11
C ALA A 28 26.30 22.70 -5.38
N ALA A 29 27.11 23.03 -6.39
CA ALA A 29 27.20 22.27 -7.63
C ALA A 29 27.77 20.85 -7.38
N ILE A 30 28.83 20.72 -6.59
CA ILE A 30 29.39 19.41 -6.20
C ILE A 30 28.37 18.57 -5.40
N ALA A 31 27.64 19.18 -4.48
CA ALA A 31 26.61 18.48 -3.72
C ALA A 31 25.49 17.94 -4.62
N ALA A 32 25.04 18.71 -5.60
CA ALA A 32 24.04 18.28 -6.59
C ALA A 32 24.55 17.12 -7.45
N LEU A 33 25.82 17.19 -7.93
CA LEU A 33 26.40 16.11 -8.74
C LEU A 33 26.63 14.82 -7.93
N ARG A 34 27.01 14.93 -6.66
CA ARG A 34 27.10 13.77 -5.74
C ARG A 34 25.75 13.16 -5.46
N GLY A 35 24.68 13.95 -5.33
CA GLY A 35 23.32 13.47 -5.23
C GLY A 35 22.90 12.63 -6.45
N ASN A 36 23.20 13.11 -7.65
CA ASN A 36 22.95 12.40 -8.89
C ASN A 36 23.78 11.11 -9.01
N LEU A 37 25.03 11.13 -8.57
CA LEU A 37 25.89 9.95 -8.54
C LEU A 37 25.35 8.89 -7.59
N ALA A 38 24.93 9.28 -6.39
CA ALA A 38 24.31 8.39 -5.41
C ALA A 38 22.98 7.78 -5.94
N ALA A 39 22.20 8.55 -6.70
CA ALA A 39 20.98 8.06 -7.34
C ALA A 39 21.27 7.00 -8.43
N ILE A 40 22.39 7.12 -9.15
CA ILE A 40 22.84 6.11 -10.14
C ILE A 40 23.38 4.87 -9.44
N GLU A 41 24.06 5.03 -8.30
CA GLU A 41 24.64 3.95 -7.50
C GLU A 41 23.62 3.23 -6.61
N SER A 42 22.47 3.86 -6.36
CA SER A 42 21.37 3.21 -5.64
C SER A 42 20.95 1.96 -6.43
N PRO A 43 20.95 0.77 -5.82
CA PRO A 43 20.50 -0.44 -6.49
C PRO A 43 19.07 -0.18 -6.98
N ARG A 44 18.86 -0.22 -8.30
CA ARG A 44 17.50 -0.24 -8.83
C ARG A 44 16.80 -1.41 -8.15
N PRO A 45 15.56 -1.25 -7.67
CA PRO A 45 14.80 -2.37 -7.15
C PRO A 45 14.87 -3.48 -8.21
N THR A 46 15.59 -4.56 -7.90
CA THR A 46 15.68 -5.70 -8.79
C THR A 46 14.25 -6.23 -8.89
N GLU A 47 13.69 -6.25 -10.10
CA GLU A 47 12.38 -6.81 -10.34
C GLU A 47 12.40 -8.27 -9.88
N GLN A 48 11.80 -8.53 -8.73
CA GLN A 48 11.75 -9.86 -8.14
C GLN A 48 10.36 -10.42 -8.39
N ARG A 49 10.29 -11.57 -9.02
CA ARG A 49 9.06 -12.35 -9.08
C ARG A 49 8.91 -13.08 -7.76
N LYS A 50 7.83 -12.76 -7.03
CA LYS A 50 7.46 -13.43 -5.78
C LYS A 50 6.14 -14.16 -5.98
N LEU A 51 6.04 -15.34 -5.39
CA LEU A 51 4.75 -15.99 -5.23
C LEU A 51 4.06 -15.33 -4.05
N VAL A 52 2.87 -14.78 -4.28
CA VAL A 52 2.07 -14.10 -3.26
C VAL A 52 0.69 -14.76 -3.20
N THR A 53 0.03 -14.65 -2.06
CA THR A 53 -1.38 -15.01 -1.91
C THR A 53 -2.21 -13.75 -1.94
N VAL A 54 -3.25 -13.74 -2.77
CA VAL A 54 -4.18 -12.62 -2.89
C VAL A 54 -5.48 -13.00 -2.19
N LEU A 55 -5.95 -12.13 -1.32
CA LEU A 55 -7.26 -12.21 -0.69
C LEU A 55 -8.15 -11.10 -1.25
N PHE A 56 -9.29 -11.50 -1.80
CA PHE A 56 -10.31 -10.58 -2.25
C PHE A 56 -11.52 -10.69 -1.33
N VAL A 57 -11.96 -9.58 -0.78
CA VAL A 57 -13.12 -9.51 0.13
C VAL A 57 -14.11 -8.52 -0.45
N ASP A 58 -15.37 -8.93 -0.61
CA ASP A 58 -16.39 -8.13 -1.29
C ASP A 58 -17.74 -8.25 -0.55
N ILE A 59 -18.54 -7.18 -0.56
CA ILE A 59 -19.87 -7.16 0.06
C ILE A 59 -20.89 -7.71 -0.94
N VAL A 60 -21.58 -8.77 -0.54
CA VAL A 60 -22.65 -9.36 -1.37
C VAL A 60 -23.85 -8.41 -1.40
N GLY A 61 -24.29 -8.06 -2.61
CA GLY A 61 -25.49 -7.21 -2.78
C GLY A 61 -25.29 -5.74 -2.47
N SER A 62 -24.04 -5.25 -2.41
CA SER A 62 -23.71 -3.85 -2.14
C SER A 62 -24.41 -2.87 -3.07
N THR A 63 -24.58 -3.21 -4.34
CA THR A 63 -25.30 -2.40 -5.35
C THR A 63 -26.77 -2.21 -4.93
N ALA A 64 -27.45 -3.28 -4.53
CA ALA A 64 -28.84 -3.23 -4.11
C ALA A 64 -29.00 -2.44 -2.78
N ILE A 65 -28.04 -2.54 -1.88
CA ILE A 65 -27.99 -1.75 -0.65
C ILE A 65 -27.80 -0.28 -0.99
N GLY A 66 -26.89 0.04 -1.92
CA GLY A 66 -26.62 1.40 -2.36
C GLY A 66 -27.79 2.10 -3.05
N GLU A 67 -28.69 1.33 -3.71
CA GLU A 67 -29.92 1.88 -4.32
C GLU A 67 -31.01 2.22 -3.28
N GLN A 68 -30.93 1.65 -2.08
CA GLN A 68 -31.94 1.79 -1.02
C GLN A 68 -31.54 2.78 0.08
N LEU A 69 -30.25 3.08 0.19
CA LEU A 69 -29.69 3.94 1.23
C LEU A 69 -29.37 5.33 0.73
N ASP A 70 -29.46 6.31 1.62
CA ASP A 70 -28.89 7.61 1.36
C ASP A 70 -27.36 7.53 1.23
N PRO A 71 -26.74 8.38 0.38
CA PRO A 71 -25.29 8.35 0.14
C PRO A 71 -24.43 8.51 1.40
N GLU A 72 -24.95 9.17 2.43
CA GLU A 72 -24.27 9.38 3.71
C GLU A 72 -24.25 8.10 4.55
N ASP A 73 -25.38 7.41 4.61
CA ASP A 73 -25.52 6.12 5.31
C ASP A 73 -24.66 5.05 4.62
N LEU A 74 -24.66 5.00 3.29
CA LEU A 74 -23.82 4.09 2.53
C LEU A 74 -22.34 4.31 2.82
N ARG A 75 -21.87 5.55 2.87
CA ARG A 75 -20.48 5.89 3.22
C ARG A 75 -20.13 5.46 4.64
N SER A 76 -21.04 5.67 5.58
CA SER A 76 -20.85 5.26 6.97
C SER A 76 -20.69 3.75 7.10
N ILE A 77 -21.52 2.98 6.40
CA ILE A 77 -21.46 1.52 6.35
C ILE A 77 -20.13 1.05 5.70
N GLN A 78 -19.74 1.65 4.58
CA GLN A 78 -18.47 1.33 3.91
C GLN A 78 -17.27 1.65 4.80
N SER A 79 -17.27 2.78 5.51
CA SER A 79 -16.19 3.13 6.45
C SER A 79 -16.11 2.09 7.57
N SER A 80 -17.23 1.76 8.20
CA SER A 80 -17.27 0.75 9.26
C SER A 80 -16.79 -0.64 8.79
N TYR A 81 -17.12 -0.99 7.55
CA TYR A 81 -16.63 -2.21 6.90
C TYR A 81 -15.11 -2.18 6.72
N PHE A 82 -14.55 -1.13 6.13
CA PHE A 82 -13.10 -1.03 5.93
C PHE A 82 -12.34 -0.96 7.26
N ASP A 83 -12.87 -0.25 8.25
CA ASP A 83 -12.31 -0.15 9.59
C ASP A 83 -12.34 -1.49 10.34
N THR A 84 -13.27 -2.37 9.98
CA THR A 84 -13.34 -3.73 10.53
C THR A 84 -12.38 -4.69 9.82
N VAL A 85 -12.33 -4.66 8.48
CA VAL A 85 -11.58 -5.63 7.66
C VAL A 85 -10.08 -5.35 7.67
N THR A 86 -9.68 -4.10 7.57
CA THR A 86 -8.27 -3.70 7.45
C THR A 86 -7.40 -4.15 8.63
N PRO A 87 -7.79 -3.93 9.89
CA PRO A 87 -7.02 -4.40 11.04
C PRO A 87 -6.89 -5.92 11.09
N VAL A 88 -7.94 -6.65 10.69
CA VAL A 88 -7.90 -8.12 10.64
C VAL A 88 -6.87 -8.58 9.63
N ILE A 89 -6.90 -8.08 8.39
CA ILE A 89 -5.92 -8.42 7.36
C ILE A 89 -4.50 -8.18 7.87
N THR A 90 -4.26 -7.01 8.46
CA THR A 90 -2.93 -6.61 8.97
C THR A 90 -2.47 -7.50 10.12
N SER A 91 -3.36 -7.91 11.02
CA SER A 91 -3.02 -8.78 12.16
C SER A 91 -2.55 -10.18 11.73
N TYR A 92 -2.98 -10.64 10.56
CA TYR A 92 -2.53 -11.89 9.96
C TYR A 92 -1.31 -11.71 9.02
N GLY A 93 -0.74 -10.50 8.94
CA GLY A 93 0.45 -10.21 8.13
C GLY A 93 0.15 -9.94 6.66
N GLY A 94 -1.10 -9.69 6.30
CA GLY A 94 -1.50 -9.20 5.00
C GLY A 94 -1.34 -7.67 4.88
N ALA A 95 -1.16 -7.19 3.68
CA ALA A 95 -1.17 -5.78 3.33
C ALA A 95 -2.36 -5.49 2.42
N VAL A 96 -3.15 -4.46 2.76
CA VAL A 96 -4.20 -3.97 1.85
C VAL A 96 -3.51 -3.25 0.71
N GLU A 97 -3.67 -3.75 -0.50
CA GLU A 97 -3.09 -3.17 -1.71
C GLU A 97 -3.96 -2.03 -2.24
N LYS A 98 -5.26 -2.24 -2.28
CA LYS A 98 -6.23 -1.21 -2.70
C LYS A 98 -7.66 -1.57 -2.34
N TYR A 99 -8.50 -0.54 -2.34
CA TYR A 99 -9.95 -0.62 -2.29
C TYR A 99 -10.51 -0.45 -3.71
N ILE A 100 -11.45 -1.30 -4.12
CA ILE A 100 -12.07 -1.27 -5.44
C ILE A 100 -13.59 -1.20 -5.23
N GLY A 101 -14.12 0.02 -5.13
CA GLY A 101 -15.51 0.22 -4.70
C GLY A 101 -15.68 -0.21 -3.26
N ASP A 102 -16.46 -1.25 -3.03
CA ASP A 102 -16.70 -1.91 -1.74
C ASP A 102 -15.81 -3.15 -1.52
N ALA A 103 -15.00 -3.52 -2.51
CA ALA A 103 -14.09 -4.64 -2.38
C ALA A 103 -12.72 -4.23 -1.80
N VAL A 104 -12.12 -5.13 -1.02
CA VAL A 104 -10.76 -5.01 -0.49
C VAL A 104 -9.87 -6.04 -1.16
N LEU A 105 -8.81 -5.57 -1.80
CA LEU A 105 -7.73 -6.40 -2.31
C LEU A 105 -6.57 -6.39 -1.33
N ALA A 106 -6.25 -7.54 -0.76
CA ALA A 106 -5.12 -7.72 0.13
C ALA A 106 -4.11 -8.73 -0.41
N VAL A 107 -2.85 -8.53 -0.07
CA VAL A 107 -1.72 -9.37 -0.52
C VAL A 107 -0.95 -9.86 0.69
N PHE A 108 -0.65 -11.17 0.70
CA PHE A 108 0.24 -11.83 1.66
C PHE A 108 1.51 -12.26 0.93
N GLY A 109 2.68 -12.05 1.57
CA GLY A 109 3.98 -12.31 0.95
C GLY A 109 4.71 -11.05 0.47
N VAL A 110 4.24 -9.86 0.85
CA VAL A 110 4.88 -8.57 0.55
C VAL A 110 4.99 -7.77 1.85
N PRO A 111 6.14 -7.19 2.17
CA PRO A 111 7.41 -7.21 1.44
C PRO A 111 8.20 -8.53 1.57
N GLN A 112 7.88 -9.34 2.55
CA GLN A 112 8.50 -10.64 2.83
C GLN A 112 7.54 -11.78 2.56
N VAL A 113 8.03 -12.85 1.89
CA VAL A 113 7.30 -14.10 1.67
C VAL A 113 7.52 -15.02 2.86
N HIS A 114 6.44 -15.63 3.37
CA HIS A 114 6.47 -16.65 4.40
C HIS A 114 5.84 -17.93 3.84
N GLU A 115 6.30 -19.08 4.32
CA GLU A 115 5.79 -20.37 3.87
C GLU A 115 4.30 -20.58 4.19
N ASP A 116 3.80 -19.86 5.20
CA ASP A 116 2.43 -19.94 5.69
C ASP A 116 1.51 -18.82 5.19
N ASP A 117 1.92 -18.00 4.21
CA ASP A 117 1.14 -16.86 3.72
C ASP A 117 -0.26 -17.27 3.24
N ALA A 118 -0.38 -18.40 2.53
CA ALA A 118 -1.68 -18.92 2.10
C ALA A 118 -2.58 -19.31 3.29
N LYS A 119 -2.00 -19.91 4.31
CA LYS A 119 -2.73 -20.26 5.55
C LYS A 119 -3.18 -19.01 6.29
N ARG A 120 -2.33 -18.00 6.39
CA ARG A 120 -2.65 -16.71 7.02
C ARG A 120 -3.78 -16.00 6.30
N ALA A 121 -3.77 -16.01 4.96
CA ALA A 121 -4.84 -15.44 4.16
C ALA A 121 -6.19 -16.12 4.44
N VAL A 122 -6.23 -17.46 4.53
CA VAL A 122 -7.44 -18.20 4.88
C VAL A 122 -7.91 -17.89 6.30
N LEU A 123 -7.00 -17.83 7.26
CA LEU A 123 -7.33 -17.48 8.65
C LEU A 123 -7.85 -16.05 8.75
N ALA A 124 -7.26 -15.11 8.01
CA ALA A 124 -7.75 -13.74 7.92
C ALA A 124 -9.18 -13.70 7.36
N ALA A 125 -9.45 -14.43 6.27
CA ALA A 125 -10.79 -14.51 5.69
C ALA A 125 -11.84 -15.03 6.68
N LEU A 126 -11.51 -16.07 7.45
CA LEU A 126 -12.40 -16.60 8.48
C LEU A 126 -12.62 -15.60 9.63
N ALA A 127 -11.57 -14.93 10.06
CA ALA A 127 -11.67 -13.90 11.10
C ALA A 127 -12.48 -12.68 10.62
N ILE A 128 -12.35 -12.29 9.35
CA ILE A 128 -13.15 -11.23 8.73
C ILE A 128 -14.64 -11.62 8.76
N GLN A 129 -14.99 -12.86 8.37
CA GLN A 129 -16.38 -13.31 8.42
C GLN A 129 -16.97 -13.22 9.83
N GLN A 130 -16.19 -13.59 10.87
CA GLN A 130 -16.61 -13.48 12.27
C GLN A 130 -16.79 -12.01 12.70
N ALA A 131 -15.86 -11.15 12.35
CA ALA A 131 -15.93 -9.72 12.67
C ALA A 131 -17.13 -9.05 11.98
N MET A 132 -17.41 -9.43 10.74
CA MET A 132 -18.55 -8.92 9.98
C MET A 132 -19.90 -9.39 10.53
N ALA A 133 -19.99 -10.59 11.05
CA ALA A 133 -21.21 -11.05 11.72
C ALA A 133 -21.56 -10.16 12.94
N SER A 134 -20.54 -9.71 13.67
CA SER A 134 -20.69 -8.78 14.78
C SER A 134 -21.09 -7.37 14.31
N LEU A 135 -20.50 -6.89 13.24
CA LEU A 135 -20.84 -5.59 12.63
C LEU A 135 -22.27 -5.60 12.10
N THR A 136 -22.68 -6.65 11.39
CA THR A 136 -24.07 -6.79 10.87
C THR A 136 -25.08 -6.73 12.00
N LYS A 137 -24.83 -7.47 13.09
CA LYS A 137 -25.72 -7.43 14.26
C LYS A 137 -25.85 -6.02 14.86
N HIS A 138 -24.73 -5.31 14.97
CA HIS A 138 -24.74 -3.93 15.46
C HIS A 138 -25.51 -2.98 14.52
N LEU A 139 -25.36 -3.15 13.21
CA LEU A 139 -26.09 -2.38 12.20
C LEU A 139 -27.60 -2.68 12.22
N GLU A 140 -28.00 -3.94 12.41
CA GLU A 140 -29.41 -4.32 12.54
C GLU A 140 -30.07 -3.69 13.78
N GLU A 141 -29.31 -3.51 14.87
CA GLU A 141 -29.79 -2.83 16.08
C GLU A 141 -29.92 -1.32 15.88
N THR A 142 -29.07 -0.69 15.06
CA THR A 142 -29.04 0.77 14.85
C THR A 142 -29.77 1.23 13.60
N ALA A 143 -29.80 0.39 12.56
CA ALA A 143 -30.47 0.64 11.27
C ALA A 143 -31.17 -0.64 10.78
N PRO A 144 -32.37 -0.97 11.26
CA PRO A 144 -33.05 -2.23 10.95
C PRO A 144 -33.32 -2.38 9.45
N GLY A 145 -33.03 -3.56 8.91
CA GLY A 145 -33.33 -3.95 7.53
C GLY A 145 -32.11 -4.11 6.62
N HIS A 146 -30.89 -3.89 7.11
CA HIS A 146 -29.66 -4.02 6.33
C HIS A 146 -28.76 -5.12 6.85
N THR A 147 -28.66 -6.23 6.11
CA THR A 147 -27.77 -7.36 6.42
C THR A 147 -26.58 -7.34 5.47
N LEU A 148 -25.36 -7.23 6.00
CA LEU A 148 -24.13 -7.31 5.22
C LEU A 148 -23.65 -8.75 5.17
N LEU A 149 -23.50 -9.28 3.96
CA LEU A 149 -22.89 -10.59 3.71
C LEU A 149 -21.59 -10.40 2.93
N LEU A 150 -20.61 -11.25 3.21
CA LEU A 150 -19.33 -11.26 2.49
C LEU A 150 -19.21 -12.43 1.53
N ARG A 151 -18.44 -12.18 0.47
CA ARG A 151 -17.98 -13.19 -0.48
C ARG A 151 -16.47 -13.18 -0.56
#